data_6b72991bf4479b074174e7712344d6b7
#
_entry.id   6b72991bf4479b074174e7712344d6b7
#
_cell.length_a   1.000
_cell.length_b   1.000
_cell.length_c   1.000
_cell.angle_alpha   90.00
_cell.angle_beta   90.00
_cell.angle_gamma   90.00
#
_symmetry.space_group_name_H-M   'P 1'
#
loop_
_entity.id
_entity.type
_entity.pdbx_description
1 polymer ?
#
loop_
_entity_poly.entity_id
_entity_poly.type
_entity_poly.pdbx_seq_one_letter_code
_entity_poly.pdbx_strand_id
1 'polypeptide(L)'
;MSFSVLLCVAEMTLGMLLLLRLWHRITAVTVTLFILGFTILTYLIYIDPYGGINECGCFGEAIHLSNGATFAKNILLLVVAGIYSWNVFRQAKNNFNYRQIGLTIGVLVMAFFVPLYSYFYLPPFDFLPYNVGTKIEAKNVVRLYDSGFNDVSETVFVGGKPTYMIGVKEKITPEKSGKLAVLHEAYEKGKINLFVATSQGGIAIPGCSDVPVYFMDNVMLKSILRTATGVVAFADDRIVGKWNLLYTPYRFDGGYGEELSGERLKRGAFFGVLLVMGVLLFYGRKKMEE
;
A
#
# COMPACT_ATOMS: atom_id res chain seq x y z
N MET A 1 0.17 -13.17 1.61
CA MET A 1 -0.66 -12.08 1.11
C MET A 1 -2.01 -11.97 1.81
N SER A 2 -2.76 -13.03 1.93
CA SER A 2 -4.08 -13.05 2.57
C SER A 2 -4.09 -12.55 4.01
N PHE A 3 -3.05 -12.86 4.80
CA PHE A 3 -2.97 -12.48 6.21
C PHE A 3 -2.88 -10.97 6.43
N SER A 4 -2.05 -10.25 5.66
CA SER A 4 -1.91 -8.78 5.80
C SER A 4 -3.21 -8.05 5.46
N VAL A 5 -3.91 -8.50 4.42
CA VAL A 5 -5.23 -7.92 4.04
C VAL A 5 -6.25 -8.15 5.14
N LEU A 6 -6.31 -9.38 5.69
CA LEU A 6 -7.22 -9.70 6.78
C LEU A 6 -6.92 -8.88 8.03
N LEU A 7 -5.65 -8.66 8.36
CA LEU A 7 -5.24 -7.83 9.48
C LEU A 7 -5.71 -6.39 9.31
N CYS A 8 -5.47 -5.76 8.14
CA CYS A 8 -5.95 -4.42 7.85
C CYS A 8 -7.48 -4.30 7.91
N VAL A 9 -8.21 -5.31 7.40
CA VAL A 9 -9.68 -5.36 7.49
C VAL A 9 -10.13 -5.43 8.94
N ALA A 10 -9.48 -6.27 9.76
CA ALA A 10 -9.80 -6.40 11.18
C ALA A 10 -9.57 -5.08 11.93
N GLU A 11 -8.42 -4.43 11.73
CA GLU A 11 -8.10 -3.12 12.33
C GLU A 11 -9.12 -2.04 11.94
N MET A 12 -9.43 -1.92 10.65
CA MET A 12 -10.41 -0.95 10.17
C MET A 12 -11.81 -1.24 10.71
N THR A 13 -12.22 -2.51 10.72
CA THR A 13 -13.51 -2.92 11.25
C THR A 13 -13.64 -2.59 12.73
N LEU A 14 -12.67 -2.98 13.54
CA LEU A 14 -12.66 -2.72 14.98
C LEU A 14 -12.65 -1.22 15.29
N GLY A 15 -11.84 -0.44 14.56
CA GLY A 15 -11.79 1.01 14.69
C GLY A 15 -13.14 1.66 14.36
N MET A 16 -13.80 1.25 13.28
CA MET A 16 -15.12 1.78 12.92
C MET A 16 -16.22 1.37 13.87
N LEU A 17 -16.24 0.10 14.32
CA LEU A 17 -17.21 -0.37 15.33
C LEU A 17 -17.08 0.42 16.64
N LEU A 18 -15.84 0.76 17.03
CA LEU A 18 -15.56 1.58 18.21
C LEU A 18 -16.07 3.02 18.01
N LEU A 19 -15.76 3.67 16.88
CA LEU A 19 -16.19 5.03 16.56
C LEU A 19 -17.72 5.15 16.48
N LEU A 20 -18.37 4.20 15.85
CA LEU A 20 -19.83 4.14 15.72
C LEU A 20 -20.51 3.60 16.98
N ARG A 21 -19.77 3.20 17.98
CA ARG A 21 -20.27 2.60 19.23
C ARG A 21 -21.24 1.45 18.97
N LEU A 22 -20.94 0.57 18.02
CA LEU A 22 -21.72 -0.61 17.73
C LEU A 22 -21.26 -1.77 18.61
N TRP A 23 -22.20 -2.59 19.08
CA TRP A 23 -21.92 -3.79 19.87
C TRP A 23 -20.96 -3.53 21.06
N HIS A 24 -21.21 -2.47 21.83
CA HIS A 24 -20.29 -1.86 22.81
C HIS A 24 -19.45 -2.87 23.61
N ARG A 25 -20.07 -3.91 24.20
CA ARG A 25 -19.34 -4.89 25.03
C ARG A 25 -18.45 -5.78 24.20
N ILE A 26 -18.99 -6.32 23.09
CA ILE A 26 -18.23 -7.20 22.19
C ILE A 26 -17.06 -6.45 21.60
N THR A 27 -17.31 -5.24 21.07
CA THR A 27 -16.26 -4.39 20.49
C THR A 27 -15.19 -4.03 21.52
N ALA A 28 -15.56 -3.68 22.75
CA ALA A 28 -14.62 -3.34 23.82
C ALA A 28 -13.69 -4.53 24.14
N VAL A 29 -14.25 -5.72 24.32
CA VAL A 29 -13.45 -6.95 24.59
C VAL A 29 -12.55 -7.28 23.42
N THR A 30 -13.11 -7.29 22.19
CA THR A 30 -12.34 -7.67 21.00
C THR A 30 -11.20 -6.68 20.73
N VAL A 31 -11.42 -5.37 20.88
CA VAL A 31 -10.37 -4.35 20.75
C VAL A 31 -9.28 -4.53 21.81
N THR A 32 -9.68 -4.77 23.07
CA THR A 32 -8.70 -4.98 24.16
C THR A 32 -7.84 -6.23 23.92
N LEU A 33 -8.46 -7.34 23.51
CA LEU A 33 -7.73 -8.57 23.17
C LEU A 33 -6.83 -8.39 21.95
N PHE A 34 -7.28 -7.64 20.97
CA PHE A 34 -6.49 -7.33 19.77
C PHE A 34 -5.25 -6.50 20.12
N ILE A 35 -5.41 -5.43 20.91
CA ILE A 35 -4.28 -4.61 21.39
C ILE A 35 -3.35 -5.43 22.29
N LEU A 36 -3.89 -6.31 23.14
CA LEU A 36 -3.08 -7.20 23.96
C LEU A 36 -2.20 -8.12 23.10
N GLY A 37 -2.77 -8.72 22.03
CA GLY A 37 -2.01 -9.54 21.08
C GLY A 37 -0.85 -8.76 20.44
N PHE A 38 -1.10 -7.52 19.99
CA PHE A 38 -0.05 -6.66 19.46
C PHE A 38 0.96 -6.21 20.52
N THR A 39 0.53 -6.02 21.76
CA THR A 39 1.45 -5.68 22.86
C THR A 39 2.41 -6.84 23.14
N ILE A 40 1.91 -8.09 23.13
CA ILE A 40 2.75 -9.28 23.28
C ILE A 40 3.72 -9.40 22.11
N LEU A 41 3.24 -9.22 20.87
CA LEU A 41 4.08 -9.28 19.67
C LEU A 41 5.19 -8.23 19.71
N THR A 42 4.86 -6.97 20.02
CA THR A 42 5.85 -5.89 20.10
C THR A 42 6.81 -6.04 21.28
N TYR A 43 6.38 -6.67 22.38
CA TYR A 43 7.28 -7.06 23.46
C TYR A 43 8.31 -8.08 23.00
N LEU A 44 7.87 -9.14 22.28
CA LEU A 44 8.77 -10.16 21.73
C LEU A 44 9.79 -9.57 20.76
N ILE A 45 9.37 -8.61 19.90
CA ILE A 45 10.26 -7.89 19.02
C ILE A 45 11.22 -6.96 19.79
N TYR A 46 10.76 -6.36 20.88
CA TYR A 46 11.58 -5.46 21.71
C TYR A 46 12.71 -6.19 22.43
N ILE A 47 12.44 -7.37 23.01
CA ILE A 47 13.48 -8.19 23.64
C ILE A 47 14.37 -8.90 22.63
N ASP A 48 13.90 -9.05 21.40
CA ASP A 48 14.56 -9.62 20.21
C ASP A 48 15.59 -10.71 20.52
N PRO A 49 15.14 -11.91 20.94
CA PRO A 49 16.04 -13.02 21.22
C PRO A 49 16.73 -13.59 19.97
N TYR A 50 16.31 -13.18 18.76
CA TYR A 50 16.76 -13.74 17.47
C TYR A 50 17.43 -12.73 16.55
N GLY A 51 17.55 -11.46 16.93
CA GLY A 51 18.28 -10.38 16.27
C GLY A 51 18.01 -10.20 14.77
N GLY A 52 17.21 -9.25 14.38
CA GLY A 52 17.03 -8.96 12.95
C GLY A 52 15.82 -8.13 12.57
N ILE A 53 14.90 -7.86 13.49
CA ILE A 53 13.75 -6.99 13.24
C ILE A 53 14.03 -5.64 13.87
N ASN A 54 14.51 -4.69 13.08
CA ASN A 54 14.85 -3.35 13.56
C ASN A 54 13.61 -2.46 13.79
N GLU A 55 12.51 -2.74 13.08
CA GLU A 55 11.27 -1.96 13.17
C GLU A 55 10.04 -2.86 13.01
N CYS A 56 9.00 -2.61 13.80
CA CYS A 56 7.74 -3.37 13.75
C CYS A 56 6.94 -3.15 12.45
N GLY A 57 7.18 -2.05 11.72
CA GLY A 57 6.46 -1.71 10.50
C GLY A 57 4.95 -1.40 10.69
N CYS A 58 4.47 -1.25 11.93
CA CYS A 58 3.05 -1.02 12.24
C CYS A 58 2.45 0.24 11.59
N PHE A 59 3.27 1.24 11.30
CA PHE A 59 2.88 2.46 10.58
C PHE A 59 3.36 2.49 9.12
N GLY A 60 3.85 1.37 8.59
CA GLY A 60 4.50 1.30 7.30
C GLY A 60 5.68 2.27 7.21
N GLU A 61 5.85 2.87 6.04
CA GLU A 61 6.92 3.84 5.75
C GLU A 61 6.59 5.28 6.21
N ALA A 62 5.39 5.51 6.79
CA ALA A 62 4.96 6.86 7.14
C ALA A 62 5.62 7.37 8.43
N ILE A 63 5.84 6.48 9.40
CA ILE A 63 6.41 6.81 10.70
C ILE A 63 7.33 5.68 11.15
N HIS A 64 8.61 5.98 11.29
CA HIS A 64 9.61 5.06 11.82
C HIS A 64 9.69 5.19 13.34
N LEU A 65 9.20 4.20 14.05
CA LEU A 65 9.29 4.11 15.51
C LEU A 65 10.26 3.00 15.90
N SER A 66 11.13 3.29 16.86
CA SER A 66 11.96 2.26 17.47
C SER A 66 11.10 1.17 18.13
N ASN A 67 11.64 -0.04 18.27
CA ASN A 67 10.92 -1.17 18.90
C ASN A 67 10.45 -0.81 20.32
N GLY A 68 11.27 -0.09 21.11
CA GLY A 68 10.90 0.38 22.43
C GLY A 68 9.75 1.40 22.43
N ALA A 69 9.78 2.36 21.51
CA ALA A 69 8.70 3.36 21.38
C ALA A 69 7.38 2.70 20.93
N THR A 70 7.45 1.71 20.04
CA THR A 70 6.28 0.95 19.58
C THR A 70 5.68 0.14 20.74
N PHE A 71 6.50 -0.52 21.54
CA PHE A 71 6.05 -1.26 22.71
C PHE A 71 5.42 -0.33 23.77
N ALA A 72 6.08 0.79 24.11
CA ALA A 72 5.53 1.77 25.07
C ALA A 72 4.18 2.34 24.61
N LYS A 73 4.03 2.66 23.32
CA LYS A 73 2.75 3.07 22.73
C LYS A 73 1.67 1.99 22.92
N ASN A 74 2.00 0.73 22.68
CA ASN A 74 1.03 -0.36 22.78
C ASN A 74 0.60 -0.60 24.23
N ILE A 75 1.49 -0.45 25.22
CA ILE A 75 1.13 -0.46 26.65
C ILE A 75 0.12 0.67 26.95
N LEU A 76 0.40 1.89 26.50
CA LEU A 76 -0.51 3.01 26.69
C LEU A 76 -1.90 2.73 26.10
N LEU A 77 -1.94 2.23 24.87
CA LEU A 77 -3.19 1.86 24.21
C LEU A 77 -3.94 0.73 24.96
N LEU A 78 -3.22 -0.26 25.50
CA LEU A 78 -3.80 -1.33 26.30
C LEU A 78 -4.44 -0.81 27.59
N VAL A 79 -3.78 0.12 28.27
CA VAL A 79 -4.34 0.77 29.48
C VAL A 79 -5.63 1.52 29.13
N VAL A 80 -5.60 2.33 28.07
CA VAL A 80 -6.80 3.08 27.59
C VAL A 80 -7.94 2.13 27.20
N ALA A 81 -7.63 1.06 26.47
CA ALA A 81 -8.62 0.04 26.09
C ALA A 81 -9.20 -0.68 27.31
N GLY A 82 -8.37 -0.97 28.31
CA GLY A 82 -8.82 -1.57 29.59
C GLY A 82 -9.77 -0.66 30.34
N ILE A 83 -9.44 0.62 30.49
CA ILE A 83 -10.30 1.63 31.14
C ILE A 83 -11.61 1.78 30.36
N TYR A 84 -11.55 1.85 29.02
CA TYR A 84 -12.74 1.92 28.17
C TYR A 84 -13.64 0.69 28.38
N SER A 85 -13.07 -0.52 28.33
CA SER A 85 -13.81 -1.76 28.54
C SER A 85 -14.47 -1.80 29.91
N TRP A 86 -13.75 -1.41 30.97
CA TRP A 86 -14.28 -1.31 32.32
C TRP A 86 -15.51 -0.41 32.40
N ASN A 87 -15.43 0.80 31.80
CA ASN A 87 -16.55 1.75 31.77
C ASN A 87 -17.74 1.21 30.97
N VAL A 88 -17.50 0.56 29.83
CA VAL A 88 -18.56 -0.04 29.00
C VAL A 88 -19.29 -1.15 29.78
N PHE A 89 -18.56 -1.99 30.52
CA PHE A 89 -19.20 -3.06 31.32
C PHE A 89 -20.05 -2.51 32.48
N ARG A 90 -19.64 -1.38 33.03
CA ARG A 90 -20.42 -0.73 34.13
C ARG A 90 -21.69 -0.03 33.64
N GLN A 91 -21.69 0.57 32.46
CA GLN A 91 -22.74 1.52 32.02
C GLN A 91 -23.62 0.98 30.89
N ALA A 92 -23.08 0.17 29.98
CA ALA A 92 -23.80 -0.22 28.78
C ALA A 92 -24.85 -1.30 29.03
N LYS A 93 -26.10 -1.03 28.68
CA LYS A 93 -27.13 -2.05 28.46
C LYS A 93 -26.93 -2.65 27.06
N ASN A 94 -26.95 -3.98 26.94
CA ASN A 94 -26.95 -4.65 25.64
C ASN A 94 -28.34 -4.57 25.02
N ASN A 95 -28.58 -3.57 24.20
CA ASN A 95 -29.80 -3.50 23.38
C ASN A 95 -29.48 -4.03 21.99
N PHE A 96 -30.01 -5.20 21.66
CA PHE A 96 -29.95 -5.75 20.32
C PHE A 96 -30.88 -4.95 19.41
N ASN A 97 -30.34 -4.41 18.30
CA ASN A 97 -31.13 -3.71 17.30
C ASN A 97 -30.74 -4.19 15.90
N TYR A 98 -31.71 -4.59 15.08
CA TYR A 98 -31.46 -5.03 13.68
C TYR A 98 -30.71 -3.99 12.85
N ARG A 99 -30.88 -2.69 13.15
CA ARG A 99 -30.14 -1.60 12.49
C ARG A 99 -28.63 -1.71 12.73
N GLN A 100 -28.20 -2.23 13.89
CA GLN A 100 -26.76 -2.47 14.18
C GLN A 100 -26.16 -3.51 13.23
N ILE A 101 -26.92 -4.52 12.82
CA ILE A 101 -26.46 -5.53 11.84
C ILE A 101 -26.21 -4.83 10.50
N GLY A 102 -27.18 -4.02 10.01
CA GLY A 102 -27.02 -3.29 8.75
C GLY A 102 -25.81 -2.36 8.73
N LEU A 103 -25.59 -1.62 9.82
CA LEU A 103 -24.42 -0.76 9.97
C LEU A 103 -23.12 -1.55 10.03
N THR A 104 -23.11 -2.70 10.72
CA THR A 104 -21.94 -3.58 10.78
C THR A 104 -21.57 -4.13 9.40
N ILE A 105 -22.57 -4.52 8.60
CA ILE A 105 -22.34 -4.92 7.20
C ILE A 105 -21.72 -3.78 6.39
N GLY A 106 -22.25 -2.56 6.52
CA GLY A 106 -21.70 -1.36 5.89
C GLY A 106 -20.25 -1.08 6.31
N VAL A 107 -19.92 -1.24 7.59
CA VAL A 107 -18.54 -1.15 8.12
C VAL A 107 -17.64 -2.20 7.49
N LEU A 108 -18.09 -3.46 7.41
CA LEU A 108 -17.33 -4.53 6.79
C LEU A 108 -17.06 -4.25 5.30
N VAL A 109 -18.08 -3.83 4.55
CA VAL A 109 -17.91 -3.48 3.14
C VAL A 109 -16.87 -2.39 2.97
N MET A 110 -16.91 -1.34 3.80
CA MET A 110 -15.94 -0.25 3.77
C MET A 110 -14.53 -0.72 4.18
N ALA A 111 -14.43 -1.57 5.20
CA ALA A 111 -13.17 -2.11 5.69
C ALA A 111 -12.49 -3.04 4.65
N PHE A 112 -13.26 -3.77 3.86
CA PHE A 112 -12.74 -4.56 2.74
C PHE A 112 -12.39 -3.71 1.52
N PHE A 113 -13.16 -2.66 1.24
CA PHE A 113 -12.97 -1.83 0.05
C PHE A 113 -11.58 -1.19 -0.01
N VAL A 114 -11.09 -0.63 1.10
CA VAL A 114 -9.80 0.10 1.14
C VAL A 114 -8.60 -0.82 0.87
N PRO A 115 -8.41 -1.96 1.58
CA PRO A 115 -7.30 -2.86 1.31
C PRO A 115 -7.38 -3.53 -0.07
N LEU A 116 -8.58 -3.89 -0.54
CA LEU A 116 -8.76 -4.47 -1.87
C LEU A 116 -8.43 -3.45 -2.96
N TYR A 117 -8.91 -2.22 -2.84
CA TYR A 117 -8.54 -1.16 -3.77
C TYR A 117 -7.02 -0.97 -3.82
N SER A 118 -6.37 -0.87 -2.65
CA SER A 118 -4.92 -0.70 -2.56
C SER A 118 -4.14 -1.89 -3.12
N TYR A 119 -4.71 -3.07 -3.05
CA TYR A 119 -4.13 -4.28 -3.62
C TYR A 119 -4.12 -4.27 -5.15
N PHE A 120 -5.21 -3.85 -5.77
CA PHE A 120 -5.36 -3.83 -7.22
C PHE A 120 -4.72 -2.59 -7.86
N TYR A 121 -4.97 -1.41 -7.31
CA TYR A 121 -4.66 -0.11 -7.92
C TYR A 121 -3.51 0.67 -7.29
N LEU A 122 -2.82 0.14 -6.29
CA LEU A 122 -1.91 0.83 -5.39
C LEU A 122 -2.62 1.75 -4.37
N PRO A 123 -2.00 1.99 -3.20
CA PRO A 123 -2.58 2.88 -2.20
C PRO A 123 -2.80 4.28 -2.75
N PRO A 124 -3.92 4.93 -2.44
CA PRO A 124 -4.22 6.29 -2.89
C PRO A 124 -3.25 7.34 -2.30
N PHE A 125 -2.64 7.02 -1.15
CA PHE A 125 -1.53 7.76 -0.57
C PHE A 125 -0.25 6.95 -0.69
N ASP A 126 0.73 7.50 -1.39
CA ASP A 126 2.07 6.93 -1.46
C ASP A 126 2.99 7.70 -0.53
N PHE A 127 3.30 7.11 0.63
CA PHE A 127 4.23 7.66 1.63
C PHE A 127 5.68 7.21 1.36
N LEU A 128 5.93 6.51 0.26
CA LEU A 128 7.28 6.10 -0.10
C LEU A 128 8.12 7.31 -0.52
N PRO A 129 9.44 7.26 -0.30
CA PRO A 129 10.35 8.33 -0.71
C PRO A 129 10.26 8.68 -2.21
N TYR A 130 9.96 7.68 -3.03
CA TYR A 130 9.85 7.80 -4.49
C TYR A 130 8.38 7.89 -4.93
N ASN A 131 7.63 8.84 -4.42
CA ASN A 131 6.23 9.04 -4.83
C ASN A 131 6.11 9.75 -6.21
N VAL A 132 4.91 9.74 -6.78
CA VAL A 132 4.63 10.44 -8.05
C VAL A 132 4.85 11.94 -7.85
N GLY A 133 5.65 12.54 -8.73
CA GLY A 133 6.11 13.94 -8.66
C GLY A 133 7.50 14.10 -8.07
N THR A 134 8.09 13.07 -7.47
CA THR A 134 9.46 13.11 -6.94
C THR A 134 10.45 13.31 -8.08
N LYS A 135 11.33 14.28 -7.92
CA LYS A 135 12.42 14.56 -8.86
C LYS A 135 13.60 13.63 -8.57
N ILE A 136 14.13 13.02 -9.61
CA ILE A 136 15.30 12.16 -9.53
C ILE A 136 16.53 13.07 -9.59
N GLU A 137 16.99 13.47 -8.43
CA GLU A 137 18.21 14.28 -8.25
C GLU A 137 19.27 13.46 -7.49
N ALA A 138 20.46 14.02 -7.35
CA ALA A 138 21.59 13.37 -6.67
C ALA A 138 21.28 12.82 -5.26
N LYS A 139 20.25 13.32 -4.57
CA LYS A 139 19.77 12.80 -3.29
C LYS A 139 18.82 11.58 -3.39
N ASN A 140 18.11 11.47 -4.54
CA ASN A 140 17.12 10.43 -4.80
C ASN A 140 17.53 9.60 -6.02
N VAL A 141 18.79 9.24 -6.11
CA VAL A 141 19.32 8.46 -7.24
C VAL A 141 18.74 7.06 -7.20
N VAL A 142 18.03 6.71 -8.26
CA VAL A 142 17.64 5.32 -8.53
C VAL A 142 18.89 4.60 -9.06
N ARG A 143 19.56 3.85 -8.18
CA ARG A 143 20.78 3.13 -8.54
C ARG A 143 20.46 1.84 -9.27
N LEU A 144 21.05 1.71 -10.46
CA LEU A 144 20.91 0.57 -11.35
C LEU A 144 22.28 0.02 -11.68
N TYR A 145 22.40 -1.29 -11.66
CA TYR A 145 23.63 -2.00 -11.97
C TYR A 145 23.42 -2.95 -13.13
N ASP A 146 24.39 -3.01 -14.03
CA ASP A 146 24.41 -4.02 -15.10
C ASP A 146 24.78 -5.42 -14.59
N SER A 147 24.88 -6.39 -15.49
CA SER A 147 25.28 -7.76 -15.16
C SER A 147 26.74 -7.86 -14.66
N GLY A 148 27.56 -6.84 -14.90
CA GLY A 148 28.93 -6.70 -14.42
C GLY A 148 29.03 -5.92 -13.10
N PHE A 149 27.90 -5.56 -12.47
CA PHE A 149 27.83 -4.70 -11.28
C PHE A 149 28.38 -3.29 -11.47
N ASN A 150 28.44 -2.79 -12.71
CA ASN A 150 28.77 -1.39 -12.97
C ASN A 150 27.51 -0.52 -12.76
N ASP A 151 27.69 0.66 -12.18
CA ASP A 151 26.60 1.63 -12.01
C ASP A 151 26.27 2.27 -13.38
N VAL A 152 25.06 2.02 -13.86
CA VAL A 152 24.53 2.52 -15.14
C VAL A 152 23.41 3.54 -14.95
N SER A 153 23.21 4.02 -13.74
CA SER A 153 22.09 4.90 -13.36
C SER A 153 21.98 6.15 -14.22
N GLU A 154 23.11 6.79 -14.51
CA GLU A 154 23.13 8.01 -15.32
C GLU A 154 22.80 7.78 -16.79
N THR A 155 23.11 6.58 -17.32
CA THR A 155 22.91 6.28 -18.74
C THR A 155 21.49 5.87 -19.08
N VAL A 156 20.76 5.29 -18.11
CA VAL A 156 19.40 4.75 -18.32
C VAL A 156 18.36 5.86 -18.40
N PHE A 157 18.56 6.97 -17.70
CA PHE A 157 17.62 8.08 -17.64
C PHE A 157 17.94 9.21 -18.65
N VAL A 158 18.91 9.02 -19.53
CA VAL A 158 19.30 10.01 -20.55
C VAL A 158 18.40 9.92 -21.79
N GLY A 159 17.82 11.04 -22.17
CA GLY A 159 17.31 11.30 -23.52
C GLY A 159 15.80 11.37 -23.68
N GLY A 160 15.22 12.55 -23.56
CA GLY A 160 14.01 13.08 -24.24
C GLY A 160 12.75 12.20 -24.43
N LYS A 161 12.85 10.89 -24.25
CA LYS A 161 11.76 9.94 -24.35
C LYS A 161 11.32 9.49 -22.97
N PRO A 162 10.03 9.18 -22.82
CA PRO A 162 9.50 8.56 -21.60
C PRO A 162 10.21 7.24 -21.30
N THR A 163 10.67 7.10 -20.09
CA THR A 163 11.36 5.89 -19.63
C THR A 163 10.44 5.11 -18.71
N TYR A 164 10.20 3.85 -19.03
CA TYR A 164 9.38 2.94 -18.22
C TYR A 164 10.26 1.87 -17.58
N MET A 165 10.17 1.77 -16.27
CA MET A 165 10.82 0.73 -15.49
C MET A 165 9.80 -0.34 -15.10
N ILE A 166 10.04 -1.58 -15.45
CA ILE A 166 9.30 -2.73 -14.95
C ILE A 166 10.04 -3.28 -13.72
N GLY A 167 9.50 -3.01 -12.54
CA GLY A 167 10.05 -3.58 -11.30
C GLY A 167 9.52 -4.98 -11.05
N VAL A 168 10.39 -5.96 -10.93
CA VAL A 168 10.06 -7.38 -10.75
C VAL A 168 10.69 -7.91 -9.47
N LYS A 169 9.85 -8.33 -8.52
CA LYS A 169 10.26 -8.94 -7.24
C LYS A 169 9.97 -10.43 -7.16
N GLU A 170 9.06 -10.92 -8.02
CA GLU A 170 8.61 -12.32 -8.06
C GLU A 170 8.49 -12.77 -9.52
N LYS A 171 8.41 -14.07 -9.73
CA LYS A 171 8.21 -14.64 -11.08
C LYS A 171 6.97 -14.05 -11.76
N ILE A 172 7.10 -13.74 -13.04
CA ILE A 172 6.02 -13.18 -13.86
C ILE A 172 5.02 -14.28 -14.20
N THR A 173 3.75 -14.05 -13.89
CA THR A 173 2.66 -14.98 -14.24
C THR A 173 2.26 -14.83 -15.71
N PRO A 174 1.64 -15.86 -16.35
CA PRO A 174 1.20 -15.77 -17.75
C PRO A 174 0.26 -14.60 -18.03
N GLU A 175 -0.61 -14.26 -17.09
CA GLU A 175 -1.52 -13.12 -17.19
C GLU A 175 -0.78 -11.78 -17.29
N LYS A 176 0.32 -11.63 -16.55
CA LYS A 176 1.19 -10.45 -16.61
C LYS A 176 1.98 -10.39 -17.90
N SER A 177 2.30 -11.52 -18.51
CA SER A 177 3.04 -11.60 -19.77
C SER A 177 2.32 -10.88 -20.93
N GLY A 178 0.99 -11.03 -21.05
CA GLY A 178 0.22 -10.35 -22.09
C GLY A 178 0.27 -8.80 -21.96
N LYS A 179 0.42 -8.30 -20.73
CA LYS A 179 0.57 -6.86 -20.51
C LYS A 179 1.97 -6.35 -20.83
N LEU A 180 2.99 -7.18 -20.63
CA LEU A 180 4.36 -6.86 -21.05
C LEU A 180 4.46 -6.69 -22.56
N ALA A 181 3.74 -7.50 -23.36
CA ALA A 181 3.76 -7.41 -24.81
C ALA A 181 3.37 -6.00 -25.31
N VAL A 182 2.41 -5.32 -24.67
CA VAL A 182 2.01 -3.97 -25.06
C VAL A 182 3.12 -2.95 -24.77
N LEU A 183 3.81 -3.06 -23.62
CA LEU A 183 4.96 -2.20 -23.32
C LEU A 183 6.12 -2.48 -24.26
N HIS A 184 6.36 -3.73 -24.58
CA HIS A 184 7.40 -4.16 -25.51
C HIS A 184 7.14 -3.64 -26.92
N GLU A 185 5.90 -3.73 -27.43
CA GLU A 185 5.52 -3.15 -28.73
C GLU A 185 5.77 -1.63 -28.81
N ALA A 186 5.49 -0.91 -27.72
CA ALA A 186 5.78 0.52 -27.66
C ALA A 186 7.29 0.83 -27.65
N TYR A 187 8.07 -0.04 -27.01
CA TYR A 187 9.54 0.00 -26.99
C TYR A 187 10.12 -0.27 -28.38
N GLU A 188 9.69 -1.34 -29.07
CA GLU A 188 10.11 -1.67 -30.42
C GLU A 188 9.78 -0.56 -31.44
N LYS A 189 8.62 0.10 -31.27
CA LYS A 189 8.23 1.27 -32.07
C LYS A 189 9.02 2.54 -31.72
N GLY A 190 9.94 2.49 -30.78
CA GLY A 190 10.77 3.61 -30.35
C GLY A 190 10.01 4.76 -29.67
N LYS A 191 8.77 4.51 -29.21
CA LYS A 191 7.96 5.52 -28.51
C LYS A 191 8.41 5.75 -27.07
N ILE A 192 8.95 4.74 -26.43
CA ILE A 192 9.39 4.74 -25.02
C ILE A 192 10.77 4.12 -24.88
N ASN A 193 11.46 4.46 -23.81
CA ASN A 193 12.56 3.65 -23.30
C ASN A 193 11.99 2.64 -22.29
N LEU A 194 12.45 1.41 -22.32
CA LEU A 194 11.97 0.34 -21.45
C LEU A 194 13.14 -0.42 -20.84
N PHE A 195 13.10 -0.66 -19.55
CA PHE A 195 14.04 -1.55 -18.88
C PHE A 195 13.36 -2.28 -17.71
N VAL A 196 14.00 -3.35 -17.28
CA VAL A 196 13.56 -4.15 -16.14
C VAL A 196 14.50 -3.93 -14.98
N ALA A 197 13.94 -3.70 -13.80
CA ALA A 197 14.68 -3.62 -12.55
C ALA A 197 14.30 -4.80 -11.65
N THR A 198 15.28 -5.51 -11.16
CA THR A 198 15.10 -6.67 -10.27
C THR A 198 16.18 -6.71 -9.19
N SER A 199 15.82 -7.27 -8.03
CA SER A 199 16.78 -7.59 -6.97
C SER A 199 17.24 -9.06 -6.99
N GLN A 200 16.75 -9.87 -7.93
CA GLN A 200 17.01 -11.29 -8.02
C GLN A 200 17.68 -11.63 -9.35
N GLY A 201 18.71 -12.49 -9.31
CA GLY A 201 19.33 -13.01 -10.53
C GLY A 201 18.45 -14.03 -11.26
N GLY A 202 18.65 -14.13 -12.59
CA GLY A 202 18.01 -15.19 -13.39
C GLY A 202 16.52 -15.01 -13.67
N ILE A 203 15.98 -13.79 -13.56
CA ILE A 203 14.59 -13.52 -13.95
C ILE A 203 14.53 -13.44 -15.48
N ALA A 204 13.90 -14.45 -16.09
CA ALA A 204 13.52 -14.42 -17.49
C ALA A 204 12.18 -13.69 -17.65
N ILE A 205 12.13 -12.77 -18.61
CA ILE A 205 10.89 -12.03 -18.92
C ILE A 205 10.32 -12.62 -20.20
N PRO A 206 9.19 -13.33 -20.11
CA PRO A 206 8.60 -13.95 -21.29
C PRO A 206 8.25 -12.91 -22.36
N GLY A 207 8.78 -13.08 -23.58
CA GLY A 207 8.47 -12.23 -24.72
C GLY A 207 9.19 -10.88 -24.78
N CYS A 208 10.19 -10.61 -23.92
CA CYS A 208 10.94 -9.36 -23.86
C CYS A 208 12.44 -9.62 -23.62
N SER A 209 13.04 -10.51 -24.40
CA SER A 209 14.45 -10.92 -24.23
C SER A 209 15.46 -9.83 -24.61
N ASP A 210 15.05 -8.86 -25.41
CA ASP A 210 15.81 -7.72 -25.90
C ASP A 210 15.76 -6.50 -24.96
N VAL A 211 14.86 -6.51 -23.98
CA VAL A 211 14.75 -5.43 -23.00
C VAL A 211 15.86 -5.55 -21.96
N PRO A 212 16.65 -4.49 -21.73
CA PRO A 212 17.74 -4.52 -20.77
C PRO A 212 17.25 -4.80 -19.36
N VAL A 213 17.97 -5.67 -18.65
CA VAL A 213 17.68 -6.02 -17.25
C VAL A 213 18.79 -5.47 -16.37
N TYR A 214 18.41 -4.65 -15.41
CA TYR A 214 19.31 -4.07 -14.43
C TYR A 214 19.03 -4.56 -13.02
N PHE A 215 20.07 -4.66 -12.22
CA PHE A 215 19.97 -5.01 -10.80
C PHE A 215 19.75 -3.76 -9.97
N MET A 216 18.86 -3.89 -8.99
CA MET A 216 18.55 -2.85 -8.03
C MET A 216 18.54 -3.45 -6.63
N ASP A 217 18.99 -2.70 -5.63
CA ASP A 217 18.84 -3.11 -4.23
C ASP A 217 17.37 -3.38 -3.87
N ASN A 218 17.15 -4.45 -3.10
CA ASN A 218 15.80 -4.89 -2.73
C ASN A 218 15.05 -3.85 -1.87
N VAL A 219 15.75 -3.14 -0.99
CA VAL A 219 15.15 -2.08 -0.17
C VAL A 219 14.72 -0.92 -1.06
N MET A 220 15.58 -0.51 -2.00
CA MET A 220 15.27 0.51 -2.98
C MET A 220 14.08 0.10 -3.86
N LEU A 221 14.07 -1.11 -4.40
CA LEU A 221 12.97 -1.60 -5.22
C LEU A 221 11.63 -1.63 -4.46
N LYS A 222 11.65 -1.96 -3.17
CA LYS A 222 10.49 -1.90 -2.28
C LYS A 222 10.06 -0.47 -1.98
N SER A 223 10.99 0.46 -1.86
CA SER A 223 10.69 1.89 -1.63
C SER A 223 10.13 2.60 -2.87
N ILE A 224 10.39 2.07 -4.05
CA ILE A 224 9.82 2.58 -5.30
C ILE A 224 8.45 1.96 -5.57
N LEU A 225 8.31 0.63 -5.43
CA LEU A 225 7.11 -0.13 -5.78
C LEU A 225 6.61 -0.98 -4.62
N ARG A 226 5.29 -0.94 -4.36
CA ARG A 226 4.62 -1.79 -3.35
C ARG A 226 4.10 -3.12 -3.90
N THR A 227 4.06 -3.28 -5.22
CA THR A 227 3.59 -4.51 -5.87
C THR A 227 4.71 -5.50 -6.10
N ALA A 228 4.36 -6.77 -6.31
CA ALA A 228 5.30 -7.83 -6.72
C ALA A 228 5.85 -7.58 -8.13
N THR A 229 5.01 -7.03 -9.01
CA THR A 229 5.40 -6.59 -10.35
C THR A 229 4.64 -5.30 -10.66
N GLY A 230 5.37 -4.23 -10.95
CA GLY A 230 4.77 -2.92 -11.22
C GLY A 230 5.56 -2.17 -12.27
N VAL A 231 4.95 -1.09 -12.75
CA VAL A 231 5.54 -0.19 -13.74
C VAL A 231 5.69 1.18 -13.12
N VAL A 232 6.82 1.81 -13.35
CA VAL A 232 7.10 3.22 -12.99
C VAL A 232 7.46 3.96 -14.26
N ALA A 233 6.78 5.06 -14.51
CA ALA A 233 7.09 5.96 -15.62
C ALA A 233 7.88 7.16 -15.12
N PHE A 234 8.93 7.48 -15.87
CA PHE A 234 9.80 8.62 -15.63
C PHE A 234 9.73 9.55 -16.84
N ALA A 235 9.64 10.85 -16.59
CA ALA A 235 9.74 11.89 -17.59
C ALA A 235 10.26 13.18 -16.97
N ASP A 236 11.05 13.95 -17.70
CA ASP A 236 11.63 15.22 -17.25
C ASP A 236 12.25 15.13 -15.85
N ASP A 237 13.06 14.09 -15.62
CA ASP A 237 13.71 13.76 -14.34
C ASP A 237 12.75 13.55 -13.17
N ARG A 238 11.48 13.20 -13.44
CA ARG A 238 10.47 12.97 -12.40
C ARG A 238 9.75 11.65 -12.58
N ILE A 239 9.28 11.11 -11.47
CA ILE A 239 8.33 10.01 -11.49
C ILE A 239 6.96 10.58 -11.85
N VAL A 240 6.43 10.21 -13.01
CA VAL A 240 5.13 10.70 -13.50
C VAL A 240 3.99 9.72 -13.24
N GLY A 241 4.29 8.46 -13.01
CA GLY A 241 3.28 7.46 -12.68
C GLY A 241 3.85 6.17 -12.11
N LYS A 242 3.02 5.47 -11.35
CA LYS A 242 3.28 4.15 -10.81
C LYS A 242 2.02 3.30 -10.87
N TRP A 243 2.15 2.06 -11.31
CA TRP A 243 1.01 1.16 -11.46
C TRP A 243 1.40 -0.27 -11.13
N ASN A 244 0.41 -1.05 -10.73
CA ASN A 244 0.50 -2.50 -10.84
C ASN A 244 0.53 -2.86 -12.33
N LEU A 245 1.39 -3.76 -12.76
CA LEU A 245 1.55 -4.12 -14.18
C LEU A 245 0.21 -4.46 -14.86
N LEU A 246 -0.70 -5.14 -14.17
CA LEU A 246 -2.01 -5.51 -14.73
C LEU A 246 -2.93 -4.32 -15.01
N TYR A 247 -2.72 -3.19 -14.34
CA TYR A 247 -3.59 -2.01 -14.40
C TYR A 247 -2.86 -0.77 -14.94
N THR A 248 -1.72 -0.97 -15.58
CA THR A 248 -0.97 0.13 -16.22
C THR A 248 -1.82 0.72 -17.34
N PRO A 249 -2.02 2.04 -17.40
CA PRO A 249 -2.68 2.69 -18.53
C PRO A 249 -1.74 2.66 -19.75
N TYR A 250 -2.19 2.10 -20.85
CA TYR A 250 -1.39 1.92 -22.07
C TYR A 250 -1.63 3.03 -23.10
N ARG A 251 -1.66 4.27 -22.68
CA ARG A 251 -1.70 5.41 -23.59
C ARG A 251 -0.30 6.03 -23.68
N PHE A 252 0.39 5.70 -24.76
CA PHE A 252 1.72 6.25 -25.07
C PHE A 252 1.66 7.42 -26.03
N ASP A 253 0.47 7.90 -26.37
CA ASP A 253 0.22 8.89 -27.43
C ASP A 253 -0.06 10.29 -26.87
N GLY A 254 -0.29 10.42 -25.58
CA GLY A 254 -0.59 11.67 -24.89
C GLY A 254 0.55 12.20 -24.05
N GLY A 255 0.58 13.50 -23.84
CA GLY A 255 1.51 14.09 -22.88
C GLY A 255 1.23 13.63 -21.45
N TYR A 256 2.26 13.57 -20.61
CA TYR A 256 2.19 13.14 -19.21
C TYR A 256 1.13 13.86 -18.35
N GLY A 257 0.64 15.01 -18.77
CA GLY A 257 -0.43 15.74 -18.12
C GLY A 257 -1.75 14.98 -18.06
N GLU A 258 -2.05 14.14 -19.05
CA GLU A 258 -3.28 13.31 -19.06
C GLU A 258 -3.17 12.13 -18.11
N GLU A 259 -2.00 11.49 -17.99
CA GLU A 259 -1.78 10.39 -17.04
C GLU A 259 -1.87 10.89 -15.60
N LEU A 260 -1.28 12.04 -15.28
CA LEU A 260 -1.38 12.68 -13.97
C LEU A 260 -2.82 13.11 -13.64
N SER A 261 -3.59 13.59 -14.63
CA SER A 261 -4.99 13.96 -14.43
C SER A 261 -5.87 12.74 -14.17
N GLY A 262 -5.64 11.64 -14.88
CA GLY A 262 -6.32 10.36 -14.67
C GLY A 262 -6.08 9.78 -13.27
N GLU A 263 -4.86 9.86 -12.76
CA GLU A 263 -4.53 9.42 -11.39
C GLU A 263 -5.20 10.31 -10.32
N ARG A 264 -5.24 11.63 -10.53
CA ARG A 264 -5.96 12.55 -9.63
C ARG A 264 -7.46 12.24 -9.61
N LEU A 265 -8.05 11.96 -10.76
CA LEU A 265 -9.48 11.61 -10.85
C LEU A 265 -9.78 10.30 -10.12
N LYS A 266 -8.96 9.26 -10.29
CA LYS A 266 -9.10 7.98 -9.57
C LYS A 266 -9.02 8.18 -8.06
N ARG A 267 -8.05 8.98 -7.58
CA ARG A 267 -7.93 9.31 -6.15
C ARG A 267 -9.15 10.09 -5.67
N GLY A 268 -9.61 11.09 -6.44
CA GLY A 268 -10.82 11.84 -6.12
C GLY A 268 -12.06 10.95 -6.01
N ALA A 269 -12.24 10.02 -6.95
CA ALA A 269 -13.35 9.06 -6.93
C ALA A 269 -13.27 8.13 -5.71
N PHE A 270 -12.07 7.62 -5.37
CA PHE A 270 -11.87 6.80 -4.18
C PHE A 270 -12.29 7.52 -2.90
N PHE A 271 -11.83 8.78 -2.71
CA PHE A 271 -12.20 9.58 -1.54
C PHE A 271 -13.69 9.95 -1.54
N GLY A 272 -14.25 10.23 -2.71
CA GLY A 272 -15.69 10.46 -2.84
C GLY A 272 -16.52 9.28 -2.36
N VAL A 273 -16.15 8.05 -2.76
CA VAL A 273 -16.82 6.84 -2.29
C VAL A 273 -16.68 6.67 -0.78
N LEU A 274 -15.48 6.84 -0.23
CA LEU A 274 -15.26 6.72 1.22
C LEU A 274 -16.06 7.75 2.00
N LEU A 275 -16.13 8.99 1.53
CA LEU A 275 -16.88 10.06 2.17
C LEU A 275 -18.37 9.74 2.17
N VAL A 276 -18.93 9.33 1.03
CA VAL A 276 -20.36 8.95 0.94
C VAL A 276 -20.66 7.77 1.86
N MET A 277 -19.83 6.73 1.88
CA MET A 277 -20.02 5.60 2.78
C MET A 277 -19.92 6.03 4.25
N GLY A 278 -18.97 6.88 4.61
CA GLY A 278 -18.83 7.42 5.96
C GLY A 278 -20.05 8.22 6.41
N VAL A 279 -20.57 9.10 5.54
CA VAL A 279 -21.78 9.89 5.80
C VAL A 279 -23.01 8.98 5.99
N LEU A 280 -23.17 7.96 5.14
CA LEU A 280 -24.30 7.02 5.26
C LEU A 280 -24.23 6.22 6.57
N LEU A 281 -23.04 5.77 6.98
CA LEU A 281 -22.85 5.07 8.25
C LEU A 281 -23.16 5.99 9.44
N PHE A 282 -22.67 7.23 9.40
CA PHE A 282 -22.92 8.21 10.46
C PHE A 282 -24.41 8.58 10.57
N TYR A 283 -25.07 8.81 9.43
CA TYR A 283 -26.51 9.10 9.39
C TYR A 283 -27.34 7.91 9.89
N GLY A 284 -26.99 6.70 9.44
CA GLY A 284 -27.65 5.48 9.90
C GLY A 284 -27.52 5.28 11.41
N ARG A 285 -26.37 5.65 11.99
CA ARG A 285 -26.17 5.65 13.44
C ARG A 285 -27.05 6.68 14.15
N LYS A 286 -27.05 7.93 13.68
CA LYS A 286 -27.88 9.00 14.29
C LYS A 286 -29.35 8.55 14.37
N LYS A 287 -29.86 7.95 13.30
CA LYS A 287 -31.23 7.42 13.26
C LYS A 287 -31.49 6.23 14.21
N MET A 288 -30.46 5.61 14.79
CA MET A 288 -30.62 4.59 15.83
C MET A 288 -30.76 5.18 17.23
N GLU A 289 -30.27 6.40 17.43
CA GLU A 289 -30.33 7.09 18.73
C GLU A 289 -31.68 7.79 18.90
N GLU A 290 -32.43 8.06 17.80
CA GLU A 290 -33.81 8.54 17.76
C GLU A 290 -34.81 7.38 17.88
#